data_57bd58de424b070866bf7d24f53c4b06
#
_entry.id   57bd58de424b070866bf7d24f53c4b06
#
_cell.length_a   1.000
_cell.length_b   1.000
_cell.length_c   1.000
_cell.angle_alpha   90.00
_cell.angle_beta   90.00
_cell.angle_gamma   90.00
#
_symmetry.space_group_name_H-M   'P 1'
#
loop_
_entity.id
_entity.type
_entity.pdbx_description
1 polymer ?
#
loop_
_entity_poly.entity_id
_entity_poly.type
_entity_poly.pdbx_seq_one_letter_code
_entity_poly.pdbx_strand_id
1 'polypeptide(L)'
;MKVDDYRLLATLSEAKTLRKAAEKLYISQPAVSQRLKSIEDEWGVQIFIRTKKALYTTGVGERIIAHAKKVVDEERLVKDYIAANEGAVEGKISIGVSSLIGYTILPDILAKYLSDFPNVNVKIDVGSTKEIIANQGDYHLSIIRGSRVLNKENELLYSDKHYLVTPKDVELEGLAVIEFQADPDYITHIKNYFEGRFNIKYEPQIFVDQITTCRELLRKKVGITVLPELVLEGLDLDNYHIEEVLVGDKPLTRDTYISYDKSVLMLPQVESFIDLIKKDSVSGRN
;
A
#
# COMPACT_ATOMS: atom_id res chain seq x y z
N MET A 1 -12.61 -4.93 -30.40
CA MET A 1 -13.05 -4.76 -28.97
C MET A 1 -13.36 -3.32 -28.68
N LYS A 2 -14.38 -3.07 -27.83
CA LYS A 2 -14.72 -1.73 -27.29
C LYS A 2 -14.16 -1.58 -25.88
N VAL A 3 -14.05 -0.36 -25.38
CA VAL A 3 -13.54 -0.12 -23.99
C VAL A 3 -14.35 -0.87 -22.93
N ASP A 4 -15.66 -0.99 -23.13
CA ASP A 4 -16.53 -1.76 -22.24
C ASP A 4 -16.18 -3.25 -22.17
N ASP A 5 -15.54 -3.80 -23.19
CA ASP A 5 -15.05 -5.18 -23.19
C ASP A 5 -13.86 -5.34 -22.27
N TYR A 6 -12.95 -4.36 -22.27
CA TYR A 6 -11.81 -4.35 -21.37
C TYR A 6 -12.28 -4.19 -19.91
N ARG A 7 -13.28 -3.33 -19.64
CA ARG A 7 -13.90 -3.20 -18.31
C ARG A 7 -14.55 -4.52 -17.87
N LEU A 8 -15.24 -5.20 -18.78
CA LEU A 8 -15.85 -6.49 -18.48
C LEU A 8 -14.77 -7.51 -18.07
N LEU A 9 -13.68 -7.62 -18.82
CA LEU A 9 -12.58 -8.55 -18.51
C LEU A 9 -11.91 -8.23 -17.16
N ALA A 10 -11.63 -6.96 -16.90
CA ALA A 10 -11.06 -6.51 -15.64
C ALA A 10 -12.01 -6.86 -14.47
N THR A 11 -13.30 -6.53 -14.60
CA THR A 11 -14.32 -6.82 -13.58
C THR A 11 -14.49 -8.32 -13.33
N LEU A 12 -14.48 -9.15 -14.38
CA LEU A 12 -14.57 -10.62 -14.26
C LEU A 12 -13.39 -11.20 -13.49
N SER A 13 -12.18 -10.68 -13.74
CA SER A 13 -10.97 -11.14 -13.05
C SER A 13 -11.03 -10.90 -11.54
N GLU A 14 -11.64 -9.78 -11.12
CA GLU A 14 -11.83 -9.42 -9.71
C GLU A 14 -12.99 -10.15 -9.06
N ALA A 15 -14.14 -10.19 -9.75
CA ALA A 15 -15.38 -10.76 -9.22
C ALA A 15 -15.33 -12.27 -9.08
N LYS A 16 -14.47 -12.96 -9.87
CA LYS A 16 -14.27 -14.41 -9.90
C LYS A 16 -15.54 -15.23 -10.18
N THR A 17 -16.67 -14.58 -10.46
CA THR A 17 -17.92 -15.22 -10.89
C THR A 17 -18.71 -14.32 -11.83
N LEU A 18 -19.43 -14.92 -12.81
CA LEU A 18 -20.28 -14.16 -13.75
C LEU A 18 -21.37 -13.37 -13.03
N ARG A 19 -21.97 -13.92 -11.97
CA ARG A 19 -23.01 -13.25 -11.20
C ARG A 19 -22.52 -11.98 -10.51
N LYS A 20 -21.41 -12.07 -9.78
CA LYS A 20 -20.82 -10.89 -9.11
C LYS A 20 -20.35 -9.84 -10.10
N ALA A 21 -19.82 -10.24 -11.26
CA ALA A 21 -19.47 -9.29 -12.31
C ALA A 21 -20.70 -8.60 -12.88
N ALA A 22 -21.80 -9.34 -13.11
CA ALA A 22 -23.08 -8.78 -13.58
C ALA A 22 -23.65 -7.75 -12.60
N GLU A 23 -23.61 -8.05 -11.29
CA GLU A 23 -23.99 -7.14 -10.21
C GLU A 23 -23.15 -5.86 -10.23
N LYS A 24 -21.81 -5.98 -10.34
CA LYS A 24 -20.89 -4.83 -10.39
C LYS A 24 -21.08 -3.97 -11.65
N LEU A 25 -21.46 -4.58 -12.77
CA LEU A 25 -21.63 -3.89 -14.06
C LEU A 25 -23.08 -3.43 -14.31
N TYR A 26 -24.00 -3.71 -13.38
CA TYR A 26 -25.42 -3.39 -13.50
C TYR A 26 -26.08 -3.95 -14.77
N ILE A 27 -25.69 -5.16 -15.18
CA ILE A 27 -26.28 -5.88 -16.33
C ILE A 27 -26.66 -7.31 -15.93
N SER A 28 -27.40 -8.00 -16.81
CA SER A 28 -27.80 -9.38 -16.53
C SER A 28 -26.60 -10.36 -16.67
N GLN A 29 -26.59 -11.43 -15.88
CA GLN A 29 -25.58 -12.49 -16.00
C GLN A 29 -25.54 -13.13 -17.40
N PRO A 30 -26.67 -13.41 -18.09
CA PRO A 30 -26.64 -13.87 -19.48
C PRO A 30 -25.93 -12.91 -20.43
N ALA A 31 -26.13 -11.59 -20.27
CA ALA A 31 -25.45 -10.57 -21.08
C ALA A 31 -23.92 -10.60 -20.86
N VAL A 32 -23.46 -10.70 -19.60
CA VAL A 32 -22.04 -10.90 -19.27
C VAL A 32 -21.48 -12.17 -19.93
N SER A 33 -22.22 -13.28 -19.84
CA SER A 33 -21.79 -14.56 -20.42
C SER A 33 -21.67 -14.51 -21.94
N GLN A 34 -22.65 -13.90 -22.61
CA GLN A 34 -22.67 -13.74 -24.06
C GLN A 34 -21.54 -12.81 -24.53
N ARG A 35 -21.33 -11.70 -23.81
CA ARG A 35 -20.29 -10.76 -24.16
C ARG A 35 -18.89 -11.33 -23.96
N LEU A 36 -18.65 -12.07 -22.85
CA LEU A 36 -17.40 -12.78 -22.65
C LEU A 36 -17.13 -13.78 -23.78
N LYS A 37 -18.14 -14.56 -24.19
CA LYS A 37 -17.99 -15.48 -25.32
C LYS A 37 -17.60 -14.75 -26.62
N SER A 38 -18.25 -13.62 -26.91
CA SER A 38 -17.92 -12.80 -28.10
C SER A 38 -16.47 -12.29 -28.06
N ILE A 39 -15.97 -11.92 -26.88
CA ILE A 39 -14.59 -11.49 -26.71
C ILE A 39 -13.62 -12.65 -26.92
N GLU A 40 -13.89 -13.82 -26.33
CA GLU A 40 -13.08 -15.02 -26.49
C GLU A 40 -13.04 -15.48 -27.96
N ASP A 41 -14.18 -15.40 -28.67
CA ASP A 41 -14.30 -15.71 -30.10
C ASP A 41 -13.48 -14.72 -30.95
N GLU A 42 -13.50 -13.42 -30.63
CA GLU A 42 -12.72 -12.37 -31.32
C GLU A 42 -11.21 -12.56 -31.14
N TRP A 43 -10.76 -12.94 -29.94
CA TRP A 43 -9.35 -13.22 -29.64
C TRP A 43 -8.91 -14.60 -30.09
N GLY A 44 -9.83 -15.49 -30.42
CA GLY A 44 -9.56 -16.89 -30.78
C GLY A 44 -8.98 -17.73 -29.65
N VAL A 45 -9.15 -17.30 -28.39
CA VAL A 45 -8.62 -17.97 -27.20
C VAL A 45 -9.61 -17.95 -26.04
N GLN A 46 -9.54 -18.97 -25.19
CA GLN A 46 -10.29 -19.01 -23.97
C GLN A 46 -9.55 -18.20 -22.89
N ILE A 47 -10.22 -17.14 -22.41
CA ILE A 47 -9.66 -16.25 -21.38
C ILE A 47 -9.96 -16.78 -19.97
N PHE A 48 -11.16 -17.34 -19.78
CA PHE A 48 -11.58 -17.90 -18.50
C PHE A 48 -12.08 -19.33 -18.62
N ILE A 49 -11.67 -20.19 -17.71
CA ILE A 49 -12.24 -21.51 -17.50
C ILE A 49 -13.41 -21.37 -16.51
N ARG A 50 -14.60 -21.79 -16.95
CA ARG A 50 -15.83 -21.72 -16.14
C ARG A 50 -16.02 -23.00 -15.35
N THR A 51 -16.18 -22.88 -14.06
CA THR A 51 -16.60 -24.01 -13.20
C THR A 51 -17.94 -23.68 -12.53
N LYS A 52 -18.55 -24.64 -11.88
CA LYS A 52 -19.80 -24.42 -11.13
C LYS A 52 -19.65 -23.41 -9.98
N LYS A 53 -18.42 -23.16 -9.49
CA LYS A 53 -18.16 -22.33 -8.31
C LYS A 53 -17.42 -21.03 -8.63
N ALA A 54 -16.59 -20.99 -9.68
CA ALA A 54 -15.70 -19.86 -9.95
C ALA A 54 -15.27 -19.79 -11.43
N LEU A 55 -14.73 -18.64 -11.81
CA LEU A 55 -13.97 -18.40 -13.02
C LEU A 55 -12.48 -18.48 -12.69
N TYR A 56 -11.74 -19.24 -13.46
CA TYR A 56 -10.28 -19.32 -13.40
C TYR A 56 -9.70 -18.73 -14.67
N THR A 57 -8.70 -17.87 -14.54
CA THR A 57 -8.02 -17.26 -15.67
C THR A 57 -7.05 -18.25 -16.31
N THR A 58 -7.00 -18.32 -17.64
CA THR A 58 -5.96 -19.07 -18.35
C THR A 58 -4.66 -18.30 -18.41
N GLY A 59 -3.52 -18.94 -18.67
CA GLY A 59 -2.23 -18.24 -18.77
C GLY A 59 -2.20 -17.16 -19.87
N VAL A 60 -2.90 -17.39 -21.01
CA VAL A 60 -3.10 -16.37 -22.04
C VAL A 60 -4.09 -15.30 -21.54
N GLY A 61 -5.13 -15.71 -20.83
CA GLY A 61 -6.10 -14.83 -20.21
C GLY A 61 -5.47 -13.82 -19.24
N GLU A 62 -4.47 -14.22 -18.46
CA GLU A 62 -3.74 -13.30 -17.57
C GLU A 62 -3.12 -12.13 -18.32
N ARG A 63 -2.50 -12.40 -19.46
CA ARG A 63 -1.90 -11.35 -20.31
C ARG A 63 -2.95 -10.43 -20.90
N ILE A 64 -4.09 -10.99 -21.37
CA ILE A 64 -5.20 -10.22 -21.94
C ILE A 64 -5.83 -9.34 -20.85
N ILE A 65 -6.04 -9.87 -19.62
CA ILE A 65 -6.57 -9.14 -18.49
C ILE A 65 -5.63 -8.01 -18.05
N ALA A 66 -4.31 -8.28 -18.01
CA ALA A 66 -3.32 -7.26 -17.71
C ALA A 66 -3.36 -6.11 -18.74
N HIS A 67 -3.52 -6.44 -20.02
CA HIS A 67 -3.73 -5.43 -21.08
C HIS A 67 -5.06 -4.69 -20.88
N ALA A 68 -6.14 -5.43 -20.61
CA ALA A 68 -7.45 -4.84 -20.39
C ALA A 68 -7.47 -3.80 -19.25
N LYS A 69 -6.81 -4.12 -18.13
CA LYS A 69 -6.64 -3.18 -17.01
C LYS A 69 -5.91 -1.91 -17.44
N LYS A 70 -4.81 -2.02 -18.19
CA LYS A 70 -4.09 -0.85 -18.69
C LYS A 70 -4.95 0.06 -19.56
N VAL A 71 -5.73 -0.52 -20.49
CA VAL A 71 -6.63 0.27 -21.35
C VAL A 71 -7.69 1.01 -20.54
N VAL A 72 -8.26 0.36 -19.53
CA VAL A 72 -9.25 0.99 -18.64
C VAL A 72 -8.63 2.11 -17.81
N ASP A 73 -7.40 1.93 -17.35
CA ASP A 73 -6.66 2.93 -16.58
C ASP A 73 -6.29 4.15 -17.45
N GLU A 74 -5.81 3.93 -18.67
CA GLU A 74 -5.52 5.01 -19.61
C GLU A 74 -6.79 5.81 -19.97
N GLU A 75 -7.92 5.14 -20.21
CA GLU A 75 -9.18 5.84 -20.42
C GLU A 75 -9.58 6.69 -19.21
N ARG A 76 -9.38 6.16 -17.99
CA ARG A 76 -9.65 6.92 -16.77
C ARG A 76 -8.78 8.17 -16.68
N LEU A 77 -7.46 8.03 -16.93
CA LEU A 77 -6.52 9.16 -16.93
C LEU A 77 -6.94 10.27 -17.92
N VAL A 78 -7.37 9.88 -19.12
CA VAL A 78 -7.85 10.86 -20.12
C VAL A 78 -9.11 11.57 -19.63
N LYS A 79 -10.06 10.87 -19.03
CA LYS A 79 -11.28 11.47 -18.48
C LYS A 79 -10.98 12.43 -17.32
N ASP A 80 -10.08 12.02 -16.44
CA ASP A 80 -9.63 12.85 -15.31
C ASP A 80 -8.91 14.11 -15.83
N TYR A 81 -8.08 13.97 -16.88
CA TYR A 81 -7.42 15.09 -17.56
C TYR A 81 -8.41 16.08 -18.20
N ILE A 82 -9.45 15.57 -18.86
CA ILE A 82 -10.49 16.42 -19.47
C ILE A 82 -11.24 17.21 -18.38
N ALA A 83 -11.60 16.56 -17.29
CA ALA A 83 -12.25 17.20 -16.16
C ALA A 83 -11.36 18.27 -15.50
N ALA A 84 -10.06 18.01 -15.42
CA ALA A 84 -9.08 18.92 -14.82
C ALA A 84 -8.83 20.21 -15.66
N ASN A 85 -9.01 20.15 -16.97
CA ASN A 85 -8.80 21.31 -17.85
C ASN A 85 -9.91 22.39 -17.76
N GLU A 86 -10.94 22.18 -16.97
CA GLU A 86 -11.98 23.21 -16.72
C GLU A 86 -11.61 24.20 -15.59
N GLY A 87 -10.37 24.21 -15.12
CA GLY A 87 -9.81 25.25 -14.24
C GLY A 87 -9.99 25.04 -12.73
N ALA A 88 -10.62 23.94 -12.31
CA ALA A 88 -10.72 23.57 -10.90
C ALA A 88 -9.85 22.32 -10.64
N VAL A 89 -9.17 22.26 -9.46
CA VAL A 89 -8.54 21.04 -9.00
C VAL A 89 -9.63 20.11 -8.48
N GLU A 90 -10.07 19.21 -9.35
CA GLU A 90 -11.15 18.26 -9.08
C GLU A 90 -10.89 16.91 -9.77
N GLY A 91 -11.77 15.95 -9.59
CA GLY A 91 -11.63 14.62 -10.15
C GLY A 91 -11.22 13.58 -9.12
N LYS A 92 -10.72 12.45 -9.58
CA LYS A 92 -10.37 11.32 -8.70
C LYS A 92 -8.87 11.16 -8.57
N ILE A 93 -8.41 10.98 -7.33
CA ILE A 93 -7.06 10.50 -7.02
C ILE A 93 -7.15 9.11 -6.41
N SER A 94 -6.31 8.17 -6.87
CA SER A 94 -6.18 6.84 -6.28
C SER A 94 -4.76 6.67 -5.72
N ILE A 95 -4.69 6.28 -4.44
CA ILE A 95 -3.45 6.20 -3.66
C ILE A 95 -3.32 4.80 -3.11
N GLY A 96 -2.21 4.12 -3.44
CA GLY A 96 -1.80 2.91 -2.76
C GLY A 96 -0.84 3.27 -1.63
N VAL A 97 -1.08 2.80 -0.41
CA VAL A 97 -0.24 3.20 0.72
C VAL A 97 0.09 2.03 1.64
N SER A 98 1.35 1.93 2.06
CA SER A 98 1.75 0.95 3.07
C SER A 98 1.06 1.24 4.41
N SER A 99 0.65 0.17 5.12
CA SER A 99 -0.22 0.23 6.31
C SER A 99 0.24 1.25 7.36
N LEU A 100 1.53 1.30 7.67
CA LEU A 100 2.05 2.25 8.65
C LEU A 100 1.79 3.71 8.24
N ILE A 101 2.13 4.06 7.00
CA ILE A 101 1.98 5.43 6.50
C ILE A 101 0.49 5.81 6.39
N GLY A 102 -0.33 4.85 5.96
CA GLY A 102 -1.79 5.03 5.90
C GLY A 102 -2.42 5.30 7.27
N TYR A 103 -1.83 4.78 8.33
CA TYR A 103 -2.28 4.99 9.69
C TYR A 103 -1.70 6.26 10.35
N THR A 104 -0.44 6.61 10.08
CA THR A 104 0.28 7.66 10.83
C THR A 104 0.29 9.02 10.13
N ILE A 105 0.69 9.06 8.87
CA ILE A 105 1.01 10.30 8.16
C ILE A 105 -0.13 10.73 7.23
N LEU A 106 -0.66 9.78 6.47
CA LEU A 106 -1.62 10.06 5.41
C LEU A 106 -2.88 10.79 5.89
N PRO A 107 -3.46 10.52 7.09
CA PRO A 107 -4.66 11.22 7.56
C PRO A 107 -4.47 12.73 7.67
N ASP A 108 -3.34 13.21 8.20
CA ASP A 108 -3.06 14.63 8.36
C ASP A 108 -2.82 15.32 7.00
N ILE A 109 -2.11 14.63 6.09
CA ILE A 109 -1.93 15.12 4.72
C ILE A 109 -3.28 15.24 4.01
N LEU A 110 -4.14 14.24 4.13
CA LEU A 110 -5.47 14.25 3.51
C LEU A 110 -6.39 15.33 4.10
N ALA A 111 -6.32 15.56 5.41
CA ALA A 111 -7.10 16.63 6.03
C ALA A 111 -6.73 18.00 5.46
N LYS A 112 -5.43 18.28 5.29
CA LYS A 112 -4.95 19.50 4.64
C LYS A 112 -5.38 19.54 3.16
N TYR A 113 -5.13 18.44 2.44
CA TYR A 113 -5.40 18.35 1.01
C TYR A 113 -6.88 18.58 0.67
N LEU A 114 -7.79 17.91 1.38
CA LEU A 114 -9.24 18.03 1.14
C LEU A 114 -9.81 19.36 1.65
N SER A 115 -9.14 20.03 2.58
CA SER A 115 -9.49 21.41 2.94
C SER A 115 -9.22 22.39 1.80
N ASP A 116 -8.10 22.18 1.08
CA ASP A 116 -7.71 23.04 -0.04
C ASP A 116 -8.46 22.67 -1.32
N PHE A 117 -8.78 21.38 -1.51
CA PHE A 117 -9.39 20.83 -2.73
C PHE A 117 -10.63 19.97 -2.43
N PRO A 118 -11.74 20.56 -1.98
CA PRO A 118 -12.92 19.82 -1.51
C PRO A 118 -13.67 19.03 -2.60
N ASN A 119 -13.43 19.34 -3.88
CA ASN A 119 -14.06 18.65 -5.01
C ASN A 119 -13.28 17.41 -5.48
N VAL A 120 -12.17 17.05 -4.82
CA VAL A 120 -11.40 15.87 -5.17
C VAL A 120 -11.96 14.64 -4.47
N ASN A 121 -12.17 13.58 -5.24
CA ASN A 121 -12.56 12.27 -4.72
C ASN A 121 -11.31 11.41 -4.49
N VAL A 122 -11.05 11.02 -3.26
CA VAL A 122 -9.87 10.22 -2.88
C VAL A 122 -10.26 8.76 -2.71
N LYS A 123 -9.56 7.86 -3.43
CA LYS A 123 -9.58 6.41 -3.18
C LYS A 123 -8.26 6.00 -2.57
N ILE A 124 -8.29 5.31 -1.45
CA ILE A 124 -7.11 4.82 -0.74
C ILE A 124 -7.20 3.32 -0.60
N ASP A 125 -6.16 2.62 -1.02
CA ASP A 125 -5.97 1.21 -0.74
C ASP A 125 -4.78 1.06 0.20
N VAL A 126 -5.02 0.51 1.39
CA VAL A 126 -4.01 0.30 2.44
C VAL A 126 -3.61 -1.17 2.45
N GLY A 127 -2.32 -1.44 2.44
CA GLY A 127 -1.83 -2.82 2.44
C GLY A 127 -0.34 -2.95 2.77
N SER A 128 0.18 -4.15 2.67
CA SER A 128 1.63 -4.36 2.73
C SER A 128 2.32 -3.75 1.50
N THR A 129 3.60 -3.40 1.63
CA THR A 129 4.41 -2.90 0.49
C THR A 129 4.33 -3.83 -0.71
N LYS A 130 4.33 -5.15 -0.50
CA LYS A 130 4.23 -6.15 -1.58
C LYS A 130 2.90 -6.10 -2.31
N GLU A 131 1.80 -5.98 -1.57
CA GLU A 131 0.44 -5.86 -2.14
C GLU A 131 0.28 -4.57 -2.93
N ILE A 132 0.76 -3.44 -2.39
CA ILE A 132 0.69 -2.15 -3.08
C ILE A 132 1.51 -2.18 -4.37
N ILE A 133 2.73 -2.74 -4.35
CA ILE A 133 3.56 -2.89 -5.56
C ILE A 133 2.89 -3.82 -6.57
N ALA A 134 2.30 -4.92 -6.13
CA ALA A 134 1.62 -5.86 -7.03
C ALA A 134 0.42 -5.24 -7.76
N ASN A 135 -0.27 -4.28 -7.12
CA ASN A 135 -1.44 -3.58 -7.64
C ASN A 135 -1.14 -2.15 -8.10
N GLN A 136 0.13 -1.80 -8.36
CA GLN A 136 0.56 -0.43 -8.69
C GLN A 136 -0.15 0.18 -9.92
N GLY A 137 -0.69 -0.64 -10.82
CA GLY A 137 -1.49 -0.18 -11.97
C GLY A 137 -2.86 0.38 -11.59
N ASP A 138 -3.35 0.13 -10.38
CA ASP A 138 -4.64 0.61 -9.90
C ASP A 138 -4.55 2.01 -9.25
N TYR A 139 -3.32 2.54 -9.10
CA TYR A 139 -3.06 3.80 -8.40
C TYR A 139 -2.45 4.86 -9.30
N HIS A 140 -2.81 6.12 -9.08
CA HIS A 140 -2.09 7.26 -9.65
C HIS A 140 -0.70 7.39 -9.02
N LEU A 141 -0.62 7.19 -7.71
CA LEU A 141 0.62 7.18 -6.95
C LEU A 141 0.59 6.14 -5.83
N SER A 142 1.75 5.75 -5.36
CA SER A 142 1.91 4.87 -4.22
C SER A 142 2.86 5.48 -3.19
N ILE A 143 2.57 5.31 -1.91
CA ILE A 143 3.45 5.71 -0.81
C ILE A 143 3.87 4.44 -0.09
N ILE A 144 5.09 4.03 -0.32
CA ILE A 144 5.59 2.73 0.13
C ILE A 144 6.85 2.84 0.96
N ARG A 145 6.99 1.87 1.85
CA ARG A 145 8.07 1.82 2.82
C ARG A 145 9.03 0.67 2.55
N GLY A 146 10.34 0.95 2.61
CA GLY A 146 11.41 -0.04 2.50
C GLY A 146 11.70 -0.54 1.08
N SER A 147 11.02 -0.03 0.06
CA SER A 147 11.22 -0.44 -1.33
C SER A 147 10.92 0.70 -2.30
N ARG A 148 11.41 0.55 -3.53
CA ARG A 148 11.09 1.42 -4.66
C ARG A 148 10.28 0.63 -5.68
N VAL A 149 9.43 1.30 -6.45
CA VAL A 149 8.68 0.69 -7.54
C VAL A 149 9.52 0.75 -8.81
N LEU A 150 9.73 -0.39 -9.47
CA LEU A 150 10.47 -0.45 -10.73
C LEU A 150 9.72 0.31 -11.82
N ASN A 151 10.49 1.00 -12.69
CA ASN A 151 9.98 1.77 -13.83
C ASN A 151 9.02 2.91 -13.46
N LYS A 152 9.12 3.44 -12.24
CA LYS A 152 8.40 4.63 -11.76
C LYS A 152 9.38 5.68 -11.27
N GLU A 153 8.95 6.93 -11.20
CA GLU A 153 9.62 7.92 -10.38
C GLU A 153 9.48 7.51 -8.91
N ASN A 154 10.57 7.64 -8.18
CA ASN A 154 10.61 7.32 -6.75
C ASN A 154 11.31 8.45 -6.03
N GLU A 155 10.57 9.19 -5.23
CA GLU A 155 11.13 10.28 -4.44
C GLU A 155 11.06 9.94 -2.95
N LEU A 156 12.15 10.19 -2.24
CA LEU A 156 12.23 9.99 -0.81
C LEU A 156 11.36 11.02 -0.09
N LEU A 157 10.45 10.56 0.76
CA LEU A 157 9.64 11.42 1.62
C LEU A 157 10.19 11.46 3.05
N TYR A 158 10.38 10.28 3.64
CA TYR A 158 10.77 10.12 5.03
C TYR A 158 11.82 9.03 5.17
N SER A 159 12.72 9.22 6.14
CA SER A 159 13.65 8.18 6.59
C SER A 159 13.56 8.15 8.11
N ASP A 160 12.87 7.17 8.68
CA ASP A 160 12.65 7.09 10.11
C ASP A 160 13.49 6.01 10.77
N LYS A 161 13.96 6.30 11.97
CA LYS A 161 14.76 5.43 12.81
C LYS A 161 13.90 4.35 13.47
N HIS A 162 14.58 3.31 13.95
CA HIS A 162 13.94 2.22 14.68
C HIS A 162 14.52 2.10 16.09
N TYR A 163 13.64 1.79 17.03
CA TYR A 163 13.96 1.74 18.44
C TYR A 163 13.50 0.41 19.03
N LEU A 164 14.37 -0.20 19.83
CA LEU A 164 13.97 -1.25 20.74
C LEU A 164 13.23 -0.61 21.91
N VAL A 165 12.03 -1.08 22.17
CA VAL A 165 11.13 -0.53 23.20
C VAL A 165 10.81 -1.60 24.22
N THR A 166 11.14 -1.30 25.47
CA THR A 166 11.04 -2.23 26.60
C THR A 166 10.27 -1.55 27.75
N PRO A 167 9.26 -2.19 28.34
CA PRO A 167 8.60 -1.65 29.54
C PRO A 167 9.57 -1.51 30.72
N LYS A 168 9.48 -0.40 31.48
CA LYS A 168 10.39 -0.13 32.61
C LYS A 168 10.14 -1.00 33.85
N ASP A 169 8.87 -1.31 34.10
CA ASP A 169 8.45 -1.94 35.37
C ASP A 169 8.33 -3.47 35.26
N VAL A 170 9.00 -4.09 34.29
CA VAL A 170 8.91 -5.53 34.04
C VAL A 170 10.33 -6.10 33.89
N GLU A 171 10.61 -7.22 34.56
CA GLU A 171 11.85 -7.94 34.33
C GLU A 171 11.92 -8.47 32.90
N LEU A 172 13.08 -8.32 32.26
CA LEU A 172 13.28 -8.78 30.87
C LEU A 172 13.19 -10.31 30.75
N GLU A 173 13.57 -11.02 31.83
CA GLU A 173 13.47 -12.48 31.92
C GLU A 173 11.99 -12.88 31.92
N GLY A 174 11.53 -13.49 30.79
CA GLY A 174 10.17 -13.96 30.65
C GLY A 174 9.27 -13.06 29.78
N LEU A 175 9.73 -11.88 29.34
CA LEU A 175 9.00 -11.08 28.35
C LEU A 175 9.11 -11.70 26.95
N ALA A 176 7.97 -11.82 26.28
CA ALA A 176 7.93 -12.28 24.90
C ALA A 176 8.61 -11.28 23.96
N VAL A 177 9.36 -11.77 22.99
CA VAL A 177 9.79 -10.95 21.84
C VAL A 177 8.67 -10.94 20.81
N ILE A 178 8.19 -9.75 20.48
CA ILE A 178 7.14 -9.52 19.47
C ILE A 178 7.81 -9.11 18.17
N GLU A 179 7.66 -9.93 17.13
CA GLU A 179 8.21 -9.68 15.80
C GLU A 179 7.12 -9.21 14.85
N PHE A 180 7.35 -8.08 14.21
CA PHE A 180 6.57 -7.62 13.08
C PHE A 180 7.06 -8.28 11.80
N GLN A 181 6.15 -8.83 11.00
CA GLN A 181 6.48 -9.41 9.71
C GLN A 181 6.95 -8.33 8.74
N ALA A 182 8.23 -8.39 8.38
CA ALA A 182 8.88 -7.47 7.45
C ALA A 182 9.70 -8.24 6.40
N ASP A 183 10.49 -7.51 5.60
CA ASP A 183 11.42 -8.13 4.69
C ASP A 183 12.56 -8.84 5.46
N PRO A 184 13.16 -9.91 4.88
CA PRO A 184 14.18 -10.71 5.55
C PRO A 184 15.43 -9.93 5.99
N ASP A 185 15.84 -8.93 5.21
CA ASP A 185 17.03 -8.13 5.50
C ASP A 185 16.79 -7.28 6.76
N TYR A 186 15.61 -6.66 6.87
CA TYR A 186 15.20 -5.91 8.05
C TYR A 186 15.16 -6.79 9.30
N ILE A 187 14.57 -7.98 9.22
CA ILE A 187 14.54 -8.93 10.35
C ILE A 187 15.96 -9.37 10.73
N THR A 188 16.83 -9.58 9.77
CA THR A 188 18.23 -9.94 10.02
C THR A 188 18.96 -8.85 10.80
N HIS A 189 18.73 -7.58 10.48
CA HIS A 189 19.33 -6.47 11.24
C HIS A 189 18.83 -6.42 12.68
N ILE A 190 17.53 -6.59 12.91
CA ILE A 190 16.95 -6.64 14.26
C ILE A 190 17.51 -7.81 15.04
N LYS A 191 17.55 -8.99 14.44
CA LYS A 191 18.14 -10.19 15.06
C LYS A 191 19.57 -9.96 15.50
N ASN A 192 20.43 -9.47 14.60
CA ASN A 192 21.84 -9.25 14.89
C ASN A 192 22.03 -8.20 16.00
N TYR A 193 21.22 -7.13 15.98
CA TYR A 193 21.26 -6.14 17.06
C TYR A 193 20.85 -6.73 18.39
N PHE A 194 19.74 -7.48 18.44
CA PHE A 194 19.21 -8.10 19.65
C PHE A 194 20.20 -9.10 20.25
N GLU A 195 20.74 -10.01 19.44
CA GLU A 195 21.72 -11.01 19.87
C GLU A 195 23.02 -10.36 20.37
N GLY A 196 23.50 -9.32 19.68
CA GLY A 196 24.67 -8.56 20.10
C GLY A 196 24.47 -7.76 21.40
N ARG A 197 23.27 -7.20 21.60
CA ARG A 197 22.92 -6.35 22.73
C ARG A 197 22.69 -7.14 24.01
N PHE A 198 21.99 -8.27 23.91
CA PHE A 198 21.60 -9.06 25.09
C PHE A 198 22.42 -10.34 25.31
N ASN A 199 23.25 -10.70 24.35
CA ASN A 199 23.99 -11.96 24.31
C ASN A 199 23.11 -13.21 24.49
N ILE A 200 21.90 -13.17 23.98
CA ILE A 200 20.92 -14.26 23.93
C ILE A 200 20.42 -14.45 22.53
N LYS A 201 19.96 -15.64 22.18
CA LYS A 201 19.41 -15.94 20.87
C LYS A 201 18.10 -15.20 20.65
N TYR A 202 17.94 -14.64 19.47
CA TYR A 202 16.68 -14.00 19.04
C TYR A 202 15.63 -15.07 18.73
N GLU A 203 14.67 -15.23 19.62
CA GLU A 203 13.59 -16.22 19.50
C GLU A 203 12.24 -15.55 19.75
N PRO A 204 11.62 -14.95 18.70
CA PRO A 204 10.30 -14.36 18.82
C PRO A 204 9.24 -15.40 19.19
N GLN A 205 8.36 -15.04 20.14
CA GLN A 205 7.22 -15.87 20.55
C GLN A 205 5.90 -15.37 19.97
N ILE A 206 5.84 -14.09 19.54
CA ILE A 206 4.64 -13.48 18.99
C ILE A 206 4.98 -12.87 17.63
N PHE A 207 4.22 -13.25 16.61
CA PHE A 207 4.38 -12.76 15.25
C PHE A 207 3.13 -12.01 14.85
N VAL A 208 3.28 -10.79 14.35
CA VAL A 208 2.19 -9.93 13.89
C VAL A 208 2.46 -9.35 12.51
N ASP A 209 1.42 -9.14 11.74
CA ASP A 209 1.46 -8.56 10.39
C ASP A 209 1.20 -7.05 10.36
N GLN A 210 0.74 -6.48 11.50
CA GLN A 210 0.49 -5.05 11.64
C GLN A 210 1.36 -4.45 12.75
N ILE A 211 2.14 -3.42 12.40
CA ILE A 211 3.04 -2.74 13.36
C ILE A 211 2.26 -2.07 14.50
N THR A 212 1.04 -1.63 14.23
CA THR A 212 0.15 -1.08 15.25
C THR A 212 -0.23 -2.12 16.30
N THR A 213 -0.33 -3.39 15.91
CA THR A 213 -0.56 -4.51 16.86
C THR A 213 0.65 -4.68 17.78
N CYS A 214 1.89 -4.56 17.28
CA CYS A 214 3.09 -4.56 18.14
C CYS A 214 2.98 -3.49 19.23
N ARG A 215 2.58 -2.26 18.85
CA ARG A 215 2.41 -1.14 19.78
C ARG A 215 1.36 -1.44 20.87
N GLU A 216 0.21 -1.98 20.48
CA GLU A 216 -0.85 -2.30 21.44
C GLU A 216 -0.47 -3.44 22.39
N LEU A 217 0.24 -4.46 21.92
CA LEU A 217 0.79 -5.52 22.76
C LEU A 217 1.83 -4.97 23.75
N LEU A 218 2.71 -4.08 23.27
CA LEU A 218 3.66 -3.37 24.11
C LEU A 218 2.97 -2.56 25.21
N ARG A 219 1.91 -1.81 24.87
CA ARG A 219 1.09 -1.06 25.86
C ARG A 219 0.47 -1.93 26.93
N LYS A 220 0.20 -3.20 26.62
CA LYS A 220 -0.28 -4.20 27.57
C LYS A 220 0.85 -4.92 28.32
N LYS A 221 2.10 -4.49 28.11
CA LYS A 221 3.30 -5.10 28.70
C LYS A 221 3.44 -6.60 28.41
N VAL A 222 2.94 -7.05 27.23
CA VAL A 222 2.99 -8.46 26.81
C VAL A 222 4.41 -8.87 26.44
N GLY A 223 5.23 -7.93 25.93
CA GLY A 223 6.58 -8.23 25.49
C GLY A 223 7.37 -6.99 25.12
N ILE A 224 8.51 -7.24 24.47
CA ILE A 224 9.41 -6.24 23.89
C ILE A 224 9.35 -6.29 22.37
N THR A 225 9.59 -5.17 21.70
CA THR A 225 9.56 -5.12 20.24
C THR A 225 10.41 -3.98 19.71
N VAL A 226 10.74 -4.05 18.43
CA VAL A 226 11.35 -2.93 17.69
C VAL A 226 10.25 -2.16 16.96
N LEU A 227 10.16 -0.86 17.23
CA LEU A 227 9.20 0.03 16.60
C LEU A 227 9.90 1.13 15.82
N PRO A 228 9.36 1.53 14.66
CA PRO A 228 9.78 2.74 13.97
C PRO A 228 9.36 3.98 14.77
N GLU A 229 10.11 5.05 14.65
CA GLU A 229 9.86 6.34 15.31
C GLU A 229 8.42 6.83 15.12
N LEU A 230 7.88 6.66 13.92
CA LEU A 230 6.51 7.01 13.55
C LEU A 230 5.43 6.37 14.45
N VAL A 231 5.74 5.26 15.10
CA VAL A 231 4.78 4.51 15.94
C VAL A 231 4.95 4.86 17.42
N LEU A 232 6.04 5.51 17.79
CA LEU A 232 6.27 5.94 19.16
C LEU A 232 5.34 7.06 19.59
N GLU A 233 4.85 7.84 18.64
CA GLU A 233 3.85 8.87 18.89
C GLU A 233 2.59 8.26 19.53
N GLY A 234 2.13 8.85 20.62
CA GLY A 234 0.99 8.35 21.41
C GLY A 234 1.32 7.21 22.38
N LEU A 235 2.60 6.82 22.54
CA LEU A 235 3.09 6.07 23.69
C LEU A 235 3.46 7.04 24.82
N ASP A 236 3.15 6.66 26.05
CA ASP A 236 3.68 7.33 27.23
C ASP A 236 5.12 6.88 27.43
N LEU A 237 6.05 7.60 26.81
CA LEU A 237 7.47 7.24 26.73
C LEU A 237 8.14 7.13 28.11
N ASP A 238 7.57 7.75 29.13
CA ASP A 238 8.08 7.66 30.51
C ASP A 238 7.99 6.23 31.07
N ASN A 239 7.11 5.42 30.54
CA ASN A 239 6.92 4.02 30.96
C ASN A 239 7.83 3.03 30.23
N TYR A 240 8.70 3.48 29.32
CA TYR A 240 9.51 2.60 28.50
C TYR A 240 11.00 3.00 28.50
N HIS A 241 11.86 2.00 28.38
CA HIS A 241 13.23 2.17 27.92
C HIS A 241 13.20 2.13 26.39
N ILE A 242 13.76 3.17 25.76
CA ILE A 242 13.80 3.33 24.31
C ILE A 242 15.27 3.40 23.91
N GLU A 243 15.71 2.46 23.11
CA GLU A 243 17.10 2.34 22.67
C GLU A 243 17.14 2.31 21.14
N GLU A 244 17.96 3.18 20.53
CA GLU A 244 18.11 3.24 19.07
C GLU A 244 18.75 1.95 18.57
N VAL A 245 18.13 1.30 17.59
CA VAL A 245 18.66 0.10 16.96
C VAL A 245 19.75 0.49 15.97
N LEU A 246 20.93 -0.11 16.11
CA LEU A 246 22.08 0.20 15.27
C LEU A 246 22.42 -0.97 14.33
N VAL A 247 22.89 -0.62 13.13
CA VAL A 247 23.50 -1.54 12.16
C VAL A 247 24.95 -1.07 11.97
N GLY A 248 25.90 -1.77 12.61
CA GLY A 248 27.23 -1.25 12.85
C GLY A 248 27.14 0.01 13.74
N ASP A 249 27.70 1.13 13.28
CA ASP A 249 27.71 2.39 14.01
C ASP A 249 26.60 3.36 13.54
N LYS A 250 25.65 2.90 12.72
CA LYS A 250 24.59 3.75 12.16
C LYS A 250 23.21 3.32 12.63
N PRO A 251 22.27 4.25 12.85
CA PRO A 251 20.89 3.93 13.11
C PRO A 251 20.27 3.04 12.04
N LEU A 252 19.50 2.04 12.47
CA LEU A 252 18.61 1.33 11.54
C LEU A 252 17.51 2.26 11.11
N THR A 253 17.52 2.64 9.84
CA THR A 253 16.50 3.49 9.23
C THR A 253 15.69 2.75 8.19
N ARG A 254 14.49 3.22 7.92
CA ARG A 254 13.67 2.71 6.83
C ARG A 254 13.04 3.85 6.05
N ASP A 255 13.34 3.87 4.77
CA ASP A 255 12.91 4.92 3.86
C ASP A 255 11.45 4.72 3.42
N THR A 256 10.74 5.83 3.27
CA THR A 256 9.41 5.89 2.67
C THR A 256 9.50 6.70 1.38
N TYR A 257 9.02 6.13 0.30
CA TYR A 257 9.03 6.75 -1.03
C TYR A 257 7.62 7.01 -1.53
N ILE A 258 7.46 8.14 -2.22
CA ILE A 258 6.34 8.32 -3.14
C ILE A 258 6.76 7.83 -4.52
N SER A 259 5.90 7.04 -5.15
CA SER A 259 6.19 6.41 -6.44
C SER A 259 5.04 6.65 -7.40
N TYR A 260 5.33 7.13 -8.62
CA TYR A 260 4.31 7.47 -9.63
C TYR A 260 4.90 7.47 -11.05
N ASP A 261 4.04 7.44 -12.05
CA ASP A 261 4.44 7.71 -13.44
C ASP A 261 4.46 9.22 -13.69
N LYS A 262 5.45 9.73 -14.44
CA LYS A 262 5.51 11.15 -14.79
C LYS A 262 4.24 11.68 -15.47
N SER A 263 3.55 10.84 -16.21
CA SER A 263 2.32 11.19 -16.90
C SER A 263 1.19 11.64 -15.96
N VAL A 264 1.18 11.16 -14.72
CA VAL A 264 0.13 11.54 -13.76
C VAL A 264 0.29 12.98 -13.23
N LEU A 265 1.45 13.61 -13.42
CA LEU A 265 1.65 15.03 -13.12
C LEU A 265 0.85 15.95 -14.06
N MET A 266 0.31 15.43 -15.16
CA MET A 266 -0.64 16.15 -15.99
C MET A 266 -2.03 16.27 -15.34
N LEU A 267 -2.27 15.59 -14.24
CA LEU A 267 -3.52 15.62 -13.47
C LEU A 267 -3.36 16.59 -12.30
N PRO A 268 -3.97 17.77 -12.31
CA PRO A 268 -3.78 18.80 -11.31
C PRO A 268 -4.03 18.31 -9.86
N GLN A 269 -5.04 17.43 -9.68
CA GLN A 269 -5.33 16.84 -8.38
C GLN A 269 -4.23 15.88 -7.90
N VAL A 270 -3.49 15.25 -8.79
CA VAL A 270 -2.37 14.36 -8.43
C VAL A 270 -1.12 15.18 -8.15
N GLU A 271 -0.81 16.14 -9.04
CA GLU A 271 0.32 17.05 -8.88
C GLU A 271 0.23 17.82 -7.56
N SER A 272 -0.93 18.44 -7.28
CA SER A 272 -1.15 19.18 -6.02
C SER A 272 -0.99 18.32 -4.78
N PHE A 273 -1.40 17.05 -4.83
CA PHE A 273 -1.20 16.13 -3.72
C PHE A 273 0.28 15.78 -3.52
N ILE A 274 0.99 15.52 -4.63
CA ILE A 274 2.44 15.22 -4.59
C ILE A 274 3.21 16.42 -4.02
N ASP A 275 2.88 17.62 -4.45
CA ASP A 275 3.52 18.85 -3.95
C ASP A 275 3.26 19.07 -2.46
N LEU A 276 2.03 18.82 -2.02
CA LEU A 276 1.67 18.96 -0.61
C LEU A 276 2.46 17.98 0.26
N ILE A 277 2.48 16.70 -0.09
CA ILE A 277 3.19 15.70 0.72
C ILE A 277 4.70 15.91 0.73
N LYS A 278 5.29 16.39 -0.37
CA LYS A 278 6.71 16.78 -0.43
C LYS A 278 7.01 17.95 0.49
N LYS A 279 6.18 18.98 0.50
CA LYS A 279 6.34 20.13 1.42
C LYS A 279 6.25 19.71 2.87
N ASP A 280 5.30 18.83 3.21
CA ASP A 280 5.15 18.30 4.56
C ASP A 280 6.37 17.49 4.99
N SER A 281 6.92 16.66 4.09
CA SER A 281 8.12 15.86 4.36
C SER A 281 9.37 16.69 4.67
N VAL A 282 9.48 17.88 4.09
CA VAL A 282 10.63 18.81 4.31
C VAL A 282 10.44 19.65 5.59
N SER A 283 9.19 20.00 5.92
CA SER A 283 8.89 20.96 7.01
C SER A 283 8.62 20.28 8.37
N GLY A 284 8.46 19.00 8.42
CA GLY A 284 7.75 18.37 9.52
C GLY A 284 8.54 17.49 10.48
N ARG A 285 9.85 17.24 10.32
CA ARG A 285 10.60 16.36 11.27
C ARG A 285 12.11 16.65 11.23
N ASN A 286 12.49 17.82 11.74
CA ASN A 286 13.83 18.09 12.25
C ASN A 286 13.88 17.89 13.76
#